data_cee21b71f7f3d61d0e50508f561d91f8
#
_entry.id   cee21b71f7f3d61d0e50508f561d91f8
#
_cell.length_a   1.000
_cell.length_b   1.000
_cell.length_c   1.000
_cell.angle_alpha   90.00
_cell.angle_beta   90.00
_cell.angle_gamma   90.00
#
_symmetry.space_group_name_H-M   'P 1'
#
loop_
_entity.id
_entity.type
_entity.pdbx_description
1 polymer ?
#
loop_
_entity_poly.entity_id
_entity_poly.type
_entity_poly.pdbx_seq_one_letter_code
_entity_poly.pdbx_strand_id
1 'polypeptide(L)'
;LIVDMIQRYGINGMWRRVSETARYGGLTRGPIVMDAASKANMKKVLTMIQDGTFNNEWISEYQSKGSEAFDQYMKKYDEHQIEKVGKEMRKMMWPDSTE
;
A
#
# COMPACT_ATOMS: atom_id res chain seq x y z
N LEU A 1 5.75 16.06 -0.08
CA LEU A 1 5.13 17.05 0.83
C LEU A 1 4.56 16.39 2.10
N ILE A 2 3.56 15.51 2.01
CA ILE A 2 2.93 14.89 3.21
C ILE A 2 3.94 14.01 3.97
N VAL A 3 4.68 13.16 3.26
CA VAL A 3 5.71 12.30 3.87
C VAL A 3 6.81 13.13 4.54
N ASP A 4 7.26 14.22 3.91
CA ASP A 4 8.26 15.14 4.49
C ASP A 4 7.74 15.80 5.78
N MET A 5 6.47 16.18 5.79
CA MET A 5 5.84 16.74 6.98
C MET A 5 5.73 15.72 8.12
N ILE A 6 5.41 14.46 7.80
CA ILE A 6 5.36 13.38 8.79
C ILE A 6 6.75 13.14 9.36
N GLN A 7 7.77 13.07 8.50
CA GLN A 7 9.15 12.85 8.92
C GLN A 7 9.67 13.96 9.85
N ARG A 8 9.40 15.23 9.50
CA ARG A 8 9.91 16.38 10.25
C ARG A 8 9.13 16.69 11.52
N TYR A 9 7.83 16.48 11.51
CA TYR A 9 6.93 17.00 12.55
C TYR A 9 6.05 15.92 13.19
N GLY A 10 6.19 14.66 12.76
CA GLY A 10 5.31 13.58 13.16
C GLY A 10 3.91 13.69 12.54
N ILE A 11 3.09 12.67 12.75
CA ILE A 11 1.72 12.59 12.19
C ILE A 11 0.87 13.77 12.69
N ASN A 12 0.91 14.06 13.99
CA ASN A 12 0.14 15.17 14.57
C ASN A 12 0.61 16.54 14.06
N GLY A 13 1.91 16.69 13.86
CA GLY A 13 2.50 17.90 13.28
C GLY A 13 2.12 18.08 11.80
N MET A 14 1.99 17.01 11.06
CA MET A 14 1.45 17.03 9.68
C MET A 14 -0.02 17.48 9.69
N TRP A 15 -0.88 16.92 10.57
CA TRP A 15 -2.27 17.33 10.67
C TRP A 15 -2.46 18.83 10.96
N ARG A 16 -1.56 19.44 11.70
CA ARG A 16 -1.61 20.87 12.00
C ARG A 16 -1.22 21.78 10.82
N ARG A 17 -0.64 21.19 9.74
CA ARG A 17 -0.09 21.91 8.58
C ARG A 17 -0.85 21.70 7.28
N VAL A 18 -1.80 20.80 7.26
CA VAL A 18 -2.72 20.61 6.13
C VAL A 18 -3.97 21.48 6.26
N SER A 19 -4.73 21.63 5.18
CA SER A 19 -5.99 22.39 5.21
C SER A 19 -6.99 21.82 6.22
N GLU A 20 -7.90 22.66 6.68
CA GLU A 20 -8.93 22.25 7.63
C GLU A 20 -9.81 21.13 7.08
N THR A 21 -10.16 21.18 5.80
CA THR A 21 -10.93 20.14 5.11
C THR A 21 -10.17 18.80 5.09
N ALA A 22 -8.90 18.82 4.73
CA ALA A 22 -8.05 17.63 4.73
C ALA A 22 -7.90 17.04 6.14
N ARG A 23 -7.69 17.91 7.13
CA ARG A 23 -7.62 17.51 8.54
C ARG A 23 -8.92 16.88 9.02
N TYR A 24 -10.04 17.53 8.78
CA TYR A 24 -11.36 17.02 9.17
C TYR A 24 -11.65 15.68 8.51
N GLY A 25 -11.44 15.57 7.20
CA GLY A 25 -11.63 14.33 6.45
C GLY A 25 -10.74 13.19 6.96
N GLY A 26 -9.46 13.44 7.13
CA GLY A 26 -8.51 12.44 7.62
C GLY A 26 -8.81 11.95 9.02
N LEU A 27 -9.13 12.86 9.95
CA LEU A 27 -9.41 12.52 11.36
C LEU A 27 -10.79 11.84 11.53
N THR A 28 -11.77 12.15 10.69
CA THR A 28 -13.13 11.61 10.85
C THR A 28 -13.46 10.45 9.93
N ARG A 29 -12.89 10.37 8.73
CA ARG A 29 -13.10 9.29 7.74
C ARG A 29 -11.96 8.29 7.73
N GLY A 30 -10.75 8.71 8.11
CA GLY A 30 -9.61 7.81 8.26
C GLY A 30 -9.92 6.57 9.09
N PRO A 31 -10.52 6.69 10.30
CA PRO A 31 -10.89 5.54 11.14
C PRO A 31 -11.96 4.61 10.53
N ILE A 32 -12.72 5.07 9.56
CA ILE A 32 -13.69 4.23 8.84
C ILE A 32 -12.97 3.33 7.84
N VAL A 33 -11.96 3.86 7.17
CA VAL A 33 -11.15 3.12 6.16
C VAL A 33 -10.09 2.26 6.84
N MET A 34 -9.38 2.82 7.81
CA MET A 34 -8.34 2.15 8.60
C MET A 34 -8.87 1.89 10.00
N ASP A 35 -9.69 0.87 10.13
CA ASP A 35 -10.42 0.52 11.36
C ASP A 35 -9.68 -0.49 12.25
N ALA A 36 -10.35 -0.98 13.27
CA ALA A 36 -9.81 -1.98 14.18
C ALA A 36 -9.50 -3.32 13.47
N ALA A 37 -10.24 -3.67 12.42
CA ALA A 37 -9.97 -4.87 11.63
C ALA A 37 -8.65 -4.75 10.87
N SER A 38 -8.33 -3.57 10.32
CA SER A 38 -7.04 -3.31 9.68
C SER A 38 -5.88 -3.52 10.65
N LYS A 39 -5.98 -3.00 11.86
CA LYS A 39 -4.98 -3.20 12.92
C LYS A 39 -4.83 -4.67 13.32
N ALA A 40 -5.95 -5.38 13.49
CA ALA A 40 -5.96 -6.81 13.81
C ALA A 40 -5.30 -7.64 12.69
N ASN A 41 -5.57 -7.32 11.42
CA ASN A 41 -4.94 -7.97 10.29
C ASN A 41 -3.43 -7.72 10.23
N MET A 42 -2.97 -6.52 10.51
CA MET A 42 -1.53 -6.22 10.62
C MET A 42 -0.87 -7.08 11.69
N LYS A 43 -1.50 -7.21 12.87
CA LYS A 43 -1.00 -8.06 13.95
C LYS A 43 -0.97 -9.53 13.57
N LYS A 44 -2.00 -10.01 12.87
CA LYS A 44 -2.07 -11.38 12.34
C LYS A 44 -0.91 -11.65 11.37
N VAL A 45 -0.68 -10.76 10.41
CA VAL A 45 0.43 -10.89 9.47
C VAL A 45 1.78 -10.89 10.19
N LEU A 46 1.98 -10.03 11.18
CA LEU A 46 3.19 -10.03 11.99
C LEU A 46 3.40 -11.38 12.69
N THR A 47 2.35 -11.98 13.26
CA THR A 47 2.41 -13.31 13.87
C THR A 47 2.81 -14.38 12.84
N MET A 48 2.25 -14.35 11.64
CA MET A 48 2.61 -15.28 10.56
C MET A 48 4.09 -15.16 10.13
N ILE A 49 4.66 -13.97 10.22
CA ILE A 49 6.09 -13.75 9.97
C ILE A 49 6.92 -14.33 11.12
N GLN A 50 6.53 -14.05 12.36
CA GLN A 50 7.29 -14.46 13.55
C GLN A 50 7.28 -15.98 13.79
N ASP A 51 6.16 -16.66 13.48
CA ASP A 51 6.02 -18.11 13.68
C ASP A 51 6.52 -18.94 12.48
N GLY A 52 6.99 -18.29 11.41
CA GLY A 52 7.54 -18.95 10.22
C GLY A 52 6.49 -19.33 9.16
N THR A 53 5.21 -19.10 9.39
CA THR A 53 4.13 -19.42 8.42
C THR A 53 4.38 -18.76 7.08
N PHE A 54 4.64 -17.45 7.06
CA PHE A 54 4.91 -16.72 5.83
C PHE A 54 6.12 -17.29 5.06
N ASN A 55 7.21 -17.57 5.75
CA ASN A 55 8.41 -18.11 5.13
C ASN A 55 8.19 -19.51 4.56
N ASN A 56 7.47 -20.36 5.29
CA ASN A 56 7.15 -21.71 4.84
C ASN A 56 6.23 -21.70 3.61
N GLU A 57 5.23 -20.84 3.58
CA GLU A 57 4.35 -20.66 2.42
C GLU A 57 5.16 -20.23 1.19
N TRP A 58 6.00 -19.21 1.33
CA TRP A 58 6.86 -18.71 0.25
C TRP A 58 7.78 -19.80 -0.32
N ILE A 59 8.49 -20.52 0.55
CA ILE A 59 9.41 -21.58 0.13
C ILE A 59 8.65 -22.72 -0.55
N SER A 60 7.54 -23.18 0.02
CA SER A 60 6.74 -24.28 -0.51
C SER A 60 6.15 -23.94 -1.89
N GLU A 61 5.67 -22.72 -2.06
CA GLU A 61 5.13 -22.26 -3.33
C GLU A 61 6.22 -22.19 -4.40
N TYR A 62 7.39 -21.65 -4.06
CA TYR A 62 8.52 -21.59 -4.98
C TYR A 62 9.05 -22.99 -5.36
N GLN A 63 9.14 -23.90 -4.40
CA GLN A 63 9.55 -25.29 -4.65
C GLN A 63 8.59 -26.04 -5.55
N SER A 64 7.29 -25.76 -5.47
CA SER A 64 6.26 -26.46 -6.26
C SER A 64 6.05 -25.86 -7.65
N LYS A 65 6.18 -24.54 -7.81
CA LYS A 65 5.82 -23.81 -9.04
C LYS A 65 6.95 -22.96 -9.62
N GLY A 66 8.09 -22.87 -8.92
CA GLY A 66 9.17 -21.96 -9.31
C GLY A 66 8.73 -20.50 -9.32
N SER A 67 9.21 -19.73 -10.28
CA SER A 67 8.84 -18.31 -10.43
C SER A 67 7.43 -18.09 -10.98
N GLU A 68 6.77 -19.13 -11.51
CA GLU A 68 5.47 -19.02 -12.17
C GLU A 68 4.39 -18.45 -11.26
N ALA A 69 4.37 -18.85 -9.97
CA ALA A 69 3.42 -18.30 -9.00
C ALA A 69 3.59 -16.80 -8.81
N PHE A 70 4.83 -16.34 -8.73
CA PHE A 70 5.15 -14.92 -8.60
C PHE A 70 4.74 -14.13 -9.86
N ASP A 71 5.00 -14.70 -11.03
CA ASP A 71 4.60 -14.09 -12.31
C ASP A 71 3.08 -13.97 -12.44
N GLN A 72 2.33 -14.96 -11.93
CA GLN A 72 0.86 -14.90 -11.86
C GLN A 72 0.36 -13.80 -10.94
N TYR A 73 1.00 -13.58 -9.78
CA TYR A 73 0.67 -12.47 -8.90
C TYR A 73 0.93 -11.13 -9.59
N MET A 74 2.09 -10.97 -10.22
CA MET A 74 2.43 -9.73 -10.95
C MET A 74 1.44 -9.46 -12.07
N LYS A 75 1.11 -10.47 -12.89
CA LYS A 75 0.12 -10.33 -13.97
C LYS A 75 -1.24 -9.86 -13.46
N LYS A 76 -1.70 -10.39 -12.32
CA LYS A 76 -2.96 -9.94 -11.69
C LYS A 76 -2.93 -8.45 -11.35
N TYR A 77 -1.79 -7.95 -10.87
CA TYR A 77 -1.63 -6.52 -10.57
C TYR A 77 -1.51 -5.68 -11.83
N ASP A 78 -0.80 -6.14 -12.85
CA ASP A 78 -0.68 -5.46 -14.15
C ASP A 78 -2.06 -5.25 -14.83
N GLU A 79 -2.96 -6.22 -14.64
CA GLU A 79 -4.33 -6.16 -15.17
C GLU A 79 -5.29 -5.32 -14.30
N HIS A 80 -4.86 -4.89 -13.10
CA HIS A 80 -5.70 -4.13 -12.20
C HIS A 80 -6.07 -2.76 -12.79
N GLN A 81 -7.30 -2.32 -12.54
CA GLN A 81 -7.81 -1.04 -13.05
C GLN A 81 -6.92 0.15 -12.67
N ILE A 82 -6.31 0.12 -11.47
CA ILE A 82 -5.43 1.19 -11.00
C ILE A 82 -4.22 1.39 -11.91
N GLU A 83 -3.66 0.30 -12.48
CA GLU A 83 -2.53 0.39 -13.40
C GLU A 83 -2.95 0.98 -14.74
N LYS A 84 -4.10 0.59 -15.26
CA LYS A 84 -4.65 1.14 -16.51
C LYS A 84 -4.91 2.64 -16.39
N VAL A 85 -5.63 3.05 -15.35
CA VAL A 85 -5.92 4.46 -15.08
C VAL A 85 -4.64 5.23 -14.73
N GLY A 86 -3.76 4.64 -13.92
CA GLY A 86 -2.48 5.24 -13.55
C GLY A 86 -1.60 5.53 -14.76
N LYS A 87 -1.57 4.63 -15.74
CA LYS A 87 -0.83 4.83 -16.99
C LYS A 87 -1.36 6.00 -17.80
N GLU A 88 -2.68 6.12 -17.92
CA GLU A 88 -3.32 7.25 -18.59
C GLU A 88 -3.01 8.58 -17.88
N MET A 89 -3.11 8.59 -16.56
CA MET A 89 -2.83 9.78 -15.75
C MET A 89 -1.35 10.20 -15.84
N ARG A 90 -0.41 9.25 -15.74
CA ARG A 90 1.02 9.55 -15.90
C ARG A 90 1.32 10.14 -17.27
N LYS A 91 0.74 9.58 -18.33
CA LYS A 91 0.89 10.10 -19.69
C LYS A 91 0.38 11.53 -19.85
N MET A 92 -0.69 11.90 -19.16
CA MET A 92 -1.19 13.28 -19.16
C MET A 92 -0.29 14.23 -18.36
N MET A 93 0.24 13.76 -17.22
CA MET A 93 1.07 14.60 -16.33
C MET A 93 2.52 14.75 -16.83
N TRP A 94 3.05 13.71 -17.46
CA TRP A 94 4.43 13.64 -17.97
C TRP A 94 4.47 13.06 -19.39
N PRO A 95 4.07 13.86 -20.42
CA PRO A 95 3.96 13.38 -21.81
C PRO A 95 5.28 12.85 -22.38
N ASP A 96 6.40 13.36 -21.88
CA ASP A 96 7.76 13.03 -22.36
C ASP A 96 8.43 11.90 -21.53
N SER A 97 7.76 11.34 -20.53
CA SER A 97 8.29 10.19 -19.82
C SER A 97 8.13 8.93 -20.69
N THR A 98 9.23 8.48 -21.24
CA THR A 98 9.33 7.12 -21.83
C THR A 98 9.37 6.12 -20.69
N GLU A 99 8.30 5.33 -20.51
CA GLU A 99 8.39 4.04 -19.81
C GLU A 99 8.97 3.00 -20.76
#